data_58c1eb89789cf40f45dec643059bd8ff
#
_entry.id   58c1eb89789cf40f45dec643059bd8ff
#
_cell.length_a   1.000
_cell.length_b   1.000
_cell.length_c   1.000
_cell.angle_alpha   90.00
_cell.angle_beta   90.00
_cell.angle_gamma   90.00
#
_symmetry.space_group_name_H-M   'P 1'
#
loop_
_entity.id
_entity.type
_entity.pdbx_description
1 polymer ?
#
loop_
_entity_poly.entity_id
_entity_poly.type
_entity_poly.pdbx_seq_one_letter_code
_entity_poly.pdbx_strand_id
1 'polypeptide(L)'
;MLVVAEKSSVARKIQQAIKPSPPVIALRGHVLELDFPEPYSKWRKVDPYELFRAPIKWVVRDAETYRNLSNALRGASMLILATDNDPEGELIAYEALLIAKKVLGGTPRYGRMRFNAATPGELRRAWEALEPDLRWSWVWKALLRHKFDLITGAAYTRLLTLSKSLDSGGNLISWGSCQMPTLWFVYQRDLEIRNFKPEKYYVISTVLDVHGVKVKVSSKPIKNRALAQKLHATLRNVKYASVEGFSLTDDMVRRPLPTDTDTMLQELSRVLGLSAARIMGLAEALYGDGYISYPRTETNMWLTVDHRSILTMLSSTYLRKYIDLSSYSPRNGRKNDGAHPPIHPTAYYARSDIKGKIWEYIARRYLANVVGRDASLKRWKLSVKAGDVMMEASGKYFTDEGFYQIFPYFKPKDALWIPRLHIGELLPIVKVDLRGRKTKPPPRLTESELLRLLEKHSIGTDATRADYPQIIIERGYAEKKGRTFRLSTLGEKLINLLKSVDHRLVTPDTRRYVEQLMANVEMGKINMDDALKEALEIYEELYRRVSTSLKAGKV
;
A
#
# COMPACT_ATOMS: atom_id res chain seq x y z
N MET A 1 -26.84 28.66 -6.91
CA MET A 1 -26.01 27.58 -6.35
C MET A 1 -24.84 27.31 -7.26
N LEU A 2 -23.69 26.98 -6.69
CA LEU A 2 -22.49 26.54 -7.42
C LEU A 2 -22.00 25.25 -6.76
N VAL A 3 -21.77 24.20 -7.56
CA VAL A 3 -21.14 22.96 -7.06
C VAL A 3 -19.64 23.02 -7.35
N VAL A 4 -18.84 22.68 -6.36
CA VAL A 4 -17.38 22.58 -6.47
C VAL A 4 -16.99 21.12 -6.29
N ALA A 5 -16.55 20.48 -7.36
CA ALA A 5 -16.07 19.10 -7.36
C ALA A 5 -14.54 19.06 -7.40
N GLU A 6 -13.94 18.03 -6.81
CA GLU A 6 -12.48 17.89 -6.85
C GLU A 6 -11.98 17.50 -8.25
N LYS A 7 -12.64 16.52 -8.89
CA LYS A 7 -12.21 15.91 -10.16
C LYS A 7 -13.16 16.23 -11.31
N SER A 8 -12.64 16.47 -12.50
CA SER A 8 -13.44 16.78 -13.70
C SER A 8 -14.40 15.63 -14.09
N SER A 9 -14.03 14.37 -13.84
CA SER A 9 -14.90 13.22 -14.06
C SER A 9 -16.11 13.24 -13.13
N VAL A 10 -15.89 13.51 -11.85
CA VAL A 10 -16.94 13.64 -10.83
C VAL A 10 -17.86 14.82 -11.15
N ALA A 11 -17.31 15.97 -11.55
CA ALA A 11 -18.10 17.14 -11.98
C ALA A 11 -19.11 16.78 -13.08
N ARG A 12 -18.65 16.08 -14.12
CA ARG A 12 -19.54 15.59 -15.20
C ARG A 12 -20.61 14.63 -14.70
N LYS A 13 -20.26 13.71 -13.79
CA LYS A 13 -21.22 12.76 -13.21
C LYS A 13 -22.28 13.46 -12.37
N ILE A 14 -21.91 14.49 -11.60
CA ILE A 14 -22.88 15.31 -10.85
C ILE A 14 -23.84 16.01 -11.80
N GLN A 15 -23.37 16.66 -12.87
CA GLN A 15 -24.20 17.32 -13.86
C GLN A 15 -25.18 16.36 -14.56
N GLN A 16 -24.77 15.11 -14.78
CA GLN A 16 -25.61 14.07 -15.39
C GLN A 16 -26.65 13.53 -14.40
N ALA A 17 -26.27 13.36 -13.13
CA ALA A 17 -27.09 12.72 -12.11
C ALA A 17 -28.18 13.65 -11.52
N ILE A 18 -27.87 14.95 -11.37
CA ILE A 18 -28.75 15.92 -10.72
C ILE A 18 -29.56 16.68 -11.78
N LYS A 19 -30.87 16.84 -11.52
CA LYS A 19 -31.79 17.56 -12.42
C LYS A 19 -32.66 18.53 -11.63
N PRO A 20 -32.80 19.80 -12.06
CA PRO A 20 -32.08 20.44 -13.17
C PRO A 20 -30.55 20.47 -12.89
N SER A 21 -29.76 20.41 -13.97
CA SER A 21 -28.29 20.33 -13.85
C SER A 21 -27.72 21.60 -13.21
N PRO A 22 -27.04 21.48 -12.06
CA PRO A 22 -26.40 22.65 -11.43
C PRO A 22 -25.15 23.06 -12.18
N PRO A 23 -24.72 24.34 -12.08
CA PRO A 23 -23.39 24.75 -12.49
C PRO A 23 -22.34 24.04 -11.61
N VAL A 24 -21.34 23.41 -12.23
CA VAL A 24 -20.29 22.67 -11.53
C VAL A 24 -18.92 23.14 -11.99
N ILE A 25 -18.02 23.39 -11.05
CA ILE A 25 -16.60 23.63 -11.29
C ILE A 25 -15.78 22.48 -10.73
N ALA A 26 -14.77 22.02 -11.50
CA ALA A 26 -13.78 21.05 -11.04
C ALA A 26 -12.50 21.77 -10.61
N LEU A 27 -12.03 21.51 -9.40
CA LEU A 27 -10.81 22.11 -8.82
C LEU A 27 -9.52 21.47 -9.33
N ARG A 28 -9.57 20.20 -9.75
CA ARG A 28 -8.41 19.40 -10.18
C ARG A 28 -7.39 19.15 -9.04
N GLY A 29 -7.84 19.13 -7.80
CA GLY A 29 -7.03 19.03 -6.59
C GLY A 29 -6.93 20.35 -5.83
N HIS A 30 -5.84 20.55 -5.10
CA HIS A 30 -5.59 21.77 -4.33
C HIS A 30 -5.44 23.01 -5.22
N VAL A 31 -6.18 24.06 -4.92
CA VAL A 31 -6.13 25.38 -5.58
C VAL A 31 -5.20 26.32 -4.83
N LEU A 32 -5.14 26.17 -3.52
CA LEU A 32 -4.20 26.86 -2.65
C LEU A 32 -3.12 25.88 -2.16
N GLU A 33 -2.01 26.42 -1.71
CA GLU A 33 -0.99 25.66 -0.98
C GLU A 33 -0.38 26.53 0.12
N LEU A 34 0.23 25.88 1.09
CA LEU A 34 0.98 26.57 2.13
C LEU A 34 2.40 26.85 1.67
N ASP A 35 2.88 28.07 1.90
CA ASP A 35 4.28 28.46 1.62
C ASP A 35 4.76 29.53 2.61
N PHE A 36 6.05 29.74 2.64
CA PHE A 36 6.69 30.78 3.45
C PHE A 36 6.61 32.14 2.75
N PRO A 37 6.34 33.24 3.49
CA PRO A 37 6.50 34.60 2.96
C PRO A 37 7.98 34.96 2.77
N GLU A 38 8.27 36.04 2.06
CA GLU A 38 9.62 36.61 2.05
C GLU A 38 10.00 37.15 3.45
N PRO A 39 11.26 36.98 3.87
CA PRO A 39 12.41 36.45 3.11
C PRO A 39 12.53 34.91 3.17
N TYR A 40 11.69 34.22 3.93
CA TYR A 40 11.80 32.76 4.22
C TYR A 40 11.60 31.88 2.98
N SER A 41 10.92 32.36 1.94
CA SER A 41 10.81 31.67 0.65
C SER A 41 12.14 31.59 -0.10
N LYS A 42 13.10 32.48 0.16
CA LYS A 42 14.39 32.56 -0.52
C LYS A 42 15.44 31.69 0.18
N TRP A 43 15.96 30.67 -0.50
CA TRP A 43 16.84 29.63 0.04
C TRP A 43 18.12 30.12 0.73
N ARG A 44 18.71 31.24 0.27
CA ARG A 44 19.98 31.75 0.76
C ARG A 44 19.88 33.03 1.60
N LYS A 45 18.65 33.53 1.83
CA LYS A 45 18.45 34.77 2.60
C LYS A 45 18.29 34.57 4.08
N VAL A 46 17.89 33.37 4.51
CA VAL A 46 17.68 33.01 5.91
C VAL A 46 18.33 31.68 6.21
N ASP A 47 18.76 31.46 7.46
CA ASP A 47 19.19 30.13 7.92
C ASP A 47 17.98 29.17 7.82
N PRO A 48 18.12 27.98 7.22
CA PRO A 48 17.04 26.99 7.19
C PRO A 48 16.45 26.63 8.55
N TYR A 49 17.19 26.82 9.64
CA TYR A 49 16.70 26.65 11.00
C TYR A 49 15.54 27.58 11.35
N GLU A 50 15.54 28.79 10.82
CA GLU A 50 14.47 29.78 11.08
C GLU A 50 13.10 29.32 10.54
N LEU A 51 13.07 28.38 9.60
CA LEU A 51 11.83 27.84 9.04
C LEU A 51 10.97 27.13 10.08
N PHE A 52 11.55 26.63 11.17
CA PHE A 52 10.77 26.02 12.26
C PHE A 52 9.85 27.03 12.98
N ARG A 53 10.13 28.33 12.87
CA ARG A 53 9.37 29.42 13.49
C ARG A 53 8.84 30.43 12.47
N ALA A 54 9.11 30.22 11.19
CA ALA A 54 8.67 31.12 10.14
C ALA A 54 7.15 31.14 10.02
N PRO A 55 6.54 32.29 9.74
CA PRO A 55 5.12 32.34 9.43
C PRO A 55 4.81 31.58 8.14
N ILE A 56 3.63 31.01 8.08
CA ILE A 56 3.12 30.29 6.90
C ILE A 56 1.91 31.03 6.35
N LYS A 57 1.81 31.14 5.05
CA LYS A 57 0.67 31.76 4.35
C LYS A 57 0.11 30.84 3.27
N TRP A 58 -1.15 31.05 2.95
CA TRP A 58 -1.78 30.47 1.77
C TRP A 58 -1.32 31.23 0.51
N VAL A 59 -0.91 30.50 -0.51
CA VAL A 59 -0.59 31.01 -1.84
C VAL A 59 -1.42 30.30 -2.89
N VAL A 60 -1.63 30.93 -4.02
CA VAL A 60 -2.36 30.32 -5.13
C VAL A 60 -1.43 29.34 -5.85
N ARG A 61 -1.81 28.07 -5.86
CA ARG A 61 -1.11 26.98 -6.54
C ARG A 61 -1.52 26.88 -8.01
N ASP A 62 -2.83 26.92 -8.28
CA ASP A 62 -3.41 26.87 -9.62
C ASP A 62 -4.16 28.19 -9.92
N ALA A 63 -3.48 29.10 -10.61
CA ALA A 63 -4.01 30.42 -10.92
C ALA A 63 -5.20 30.38 -11.90
N GLU A 64 -5.26 29.40 -12.79
CA GLU A 64 -6.38 29.23 -13.72
C GLU A 64 -7.64 28.81 -12.96
N THR A 65 -7.53 27.73 -12.18
CA THR A 65 -8.65 27.22 -11.37
C THR A 65 -9.11 28.25 -10.34
N TYR A 66 -8.16 28.98 -9.72
CA TYR A 66 -8.49 30.08 -8.79
C TYR A 66 -9.35 31.17 -9.46
N ARG A 67 -8.96 31.63 -10.67
CA ARG A 67 -9.71 32.66 -11.42
C ARG A 67 -11.09 32.14 -11.82
N ASN A 68 -11.18 30.92 -12.33
CA ASN A 68 -12.44 30.32 -12.77
C ASN A 68 -13.41 30.16 -11.60
N LEU A 69 -12.94 29.68 -10.45
CA LEU A 69 -13.72 29.57 -9.23
C LEU A 69 -14.16 30.96 -8.74
N SER A 70 -13.25 31.93 -8.68
CA SER A 70 -13.54 33.30 -8.25
C SER A 70 -14.63 33.97 -9.10
N ASN A 71 -14.59 33.76 -10.40
CA ASN A 71 -15.61 34.31 -11.31
C ASN A 71 -16.99 33.66 -11.11
N ALA A 72 -17.02 32.34 -10.96
CA ALA A 72 -18.30 31.62 -10.75
C ALA A 72 -18.92 31.91 -9.37
N LEU A 73 -18.12 32.17 -8.35
CA LEU A 73 -18.60 32.52 -7.01
C LEU A 73 -19.39 33.83 -6.97
N ARG A 74 -19.07 34.83 -7.80
CA ARG A 74 -19.73 36.14 -7.78
C ARG A 74 -21.24 36.10 -8.02
N GLY A 75 -21.74 35.06 -8.71
CA GLY A 75 -23.18 34.87 -8.94
C GLY A 75 -23.81 33.76 -8.09
N ALA A 76 -23.06 33.18 -7.17
CA ALA A 76 -23.52 32.03 -6.40
C ALA A 76 -24.17 32.44 -5.08
N SER A 77 -25.42 32.00 -4.84
CA SER A 77 -26.14 32.21 -3.57
C SER A 77 -25.80 31.15 -2.50
N MET A 78 -25.28 29.99 -2.92
CA MET A 78 -24.90 28.87 -2.06
C MET A 78 -23.80 28.04 -2.74
N LEU A 79 -22.86 27.54 -1.96
CA LEU A 79 -21.76 26.69 -2.39
C LEU A 79 -22.00 25.25 -1.96
N ILE A 80 -21.94 24.30 -2.88
CA ILE A 80 -22.01 22.86 -2.59
C ILE A 80 -20.62 22.27 -2.78
N LEU A 81 -20.05 21.75 -1.69
CA LEU A 81 -18.70 21.18 -1.65
C LEU A 81 -18.78 19.68 -1.89
N ALA A 82 -18.39 19.25 -3.10
CA ALA A 82 -18.47 17.88 -3.59
C ALA A 82 -17.06 17.31 -3.87
N THR A 83 -16.13 17.54 -2.96
CA THR A 83 -14.78 16.96 -2.95
C THR A 83 -14.81 15.52 -2.42
N ASP A 84 -13.73 14.77 -2.59
CA ASP A 84 -13.62 13.39 -2.10
C ASP A 84 -13.91 13.32 -0.59
N ASN A 85 -14.40 12.17 -0.13
CA ASN A 85 -14.83 12.01 1.25
C ASN A 85 -13.68 11.56 2.15
N ASP A 86 -12.56 12.26 2.15
CA ASP A 86 -11.37 11.99 2.97
C ASP A 86 -10.79 13.29 3.56
N PRO A 87 -9.76 13.23 4.43
CA PRO A 87 -9.15 14.43 5.00
C PRO A 87 -8.58 15.40 3.97
N GLU A 88 -8.05 14.93 2.84
CA GLU A 88 -7.56 15.80 1.77
C GLU A 88 -8.72 16.52 1.06
N GLY A 89 -9.79 15.78 0.74
CA GLY A 89 -10.99 16.38 0.16
C GLY A 89 -11.65 17.41 1.10
N GLU A 90 -11.60 17.20 2.43
CA GLU A 90 -12.04 18.21 3.40
C GLU A 90 -11.14 19.46 3.38
N LEU A 91 -9.82 19.28 3.24
CA LEU A 91 -8.90 20.42 3.13
C LEU A 91 -9.12 21.18 1.81
N ILE A 92 -9.32 20.49 0.69
CA ILE A 92 -9.65 21.11 -0.60
C ILE A 92 -10.99 21.88 -0.52
N ALA A 93 -11.99 21.31 0.16
CA ALA A 93 -13.25 22.00 0.41
C ALA A 93 -13.06 23.27 1.26
N TYR A 94 -12.21 23.19 2.28
CA TYR A 94 -11.84 24.35 3.10
C TYR A 94 -11.12 25.43 2.28
N GLU A 95 -10.22 25.08 1.39
CA GLU A 95 -9.58 26.02 0.46
C GLU A 95 -10.60 26.75 -0.42
N ALA A 96 -11.61 26.01 -0.93
CA ALA A 96 -12.70 26.63 -1.70
C ALA A 96 -13.50 27.63 -0.85
N LEU A 97 -13.73 27.36 0.45
CA LEU A 97 -14.35 28.30 1.38
C LEU A 97 -13.48 29.52 1.65
N LEU A 98 -12.16 29.36 1.78
CA LEU A 98 -11.22 30.48 1.93
C LEU A 98 -11.27 31.41 0.71
N ILE A 99 -11.28 30.85 -0.50
CA ILE A 99 -11.42 31.61 -1.74
C ILE A 99 -12.78 32.32 -1.78
N ALA A 100 -13.85 31.60 -1.47
CA ALA A 100 -15.19 32.17 -1.46
C ALA A 100 -15.33 33.30 -0.45
N LYS A 101 -14.82 33.16 0.76
CA LYS A 101 -14.79 34.23 1.79
C LYS A 101 -14.07 35.47 1.29
N LYS A 102 -12.94 35.30 0.60
CA LYS A 102 -12.16 36.42 0.04
C LYS A 102 -12.91 37.12 -1.10
N VAL A 103 -13.56 36.38 -1.99
CA VAL A 103 -14.26 36.91 -3.17
C VAL A 103 -15.58 37.60 -2.81
N LEU A 104 -16.31 37.05 -1.84
CA LEU A 104 -17.65 37.51 -1.45
C LEU A 104 -17.64 38.47 -0.25
N GLY A 105 -16.48 38.68 0.39
CA GLY A 105 -16.37 39.53 1.57
C GLY A 105 -16.91 38.90 2.85
N GLY A 106 -17.31 37.64 2.85
CA GLY A 106 -17.85 36.90 4.00
C GLY A 106 -18.00 35.40 3.70
N THR A 107 -18.29 34.62 4.74
CA THR A 107 -18.50 33.17 4.58
C THR A 107 -19.84 32.92 3.86
N PRO A 108 -19.85 32.26 2.69
CA PRO A 108 -21.07 31.94 1.97
C PRO A 108 -21.91 30.90 2.72
N ARG A 109 -23.20 30.79 2.38
CA ARG A 109 -23.94 29.58 2.70
C ARG A 109 -23.34 28.42 1.92
N TYR A 110 -23.12 27.29 2.58
CA TYR A 110 -22.58 26.10 1.95
C TYR A 110 -23.20 24.83 2.50
N GLY A 111 -23.02 23.74 1.76
CA GLY A 111 -23.34 22.38 2.17
C GLY A 111 -22.28 21.42 1.67
N ARG A 112 -22.05 20.36 2.41
CA ARG A 112 -21.09 19.30 2.08
C ARG A 112 -21.82 18.12 1.48
N MET A 113 -21.49 17.77 0.24
CA MET A 113 -22.02 16.61 -0.49
C MET A 113 -21.04 15.45 -0.36
N ARG A 114 -21.39 14.41 0.43
CA ARG A 114 -20.55 13.23 0.67
C ARG A 114 -21.01 12.03 -0.11
N PHE A 115 -20.09 11.40 -0.83
CA PHE A 115 -20.35 10.20 -1.59
C PHE A 115 -19.09 9.32 -1.62
N ASN A 116 -19.29 8.00 -1.71
CA ASN A 116 -18.24 6.99 -1.77
C ASN A 116 -18.16 6.31 -3.14
N ALA A 117 -19.07 6.65 -4.06
CA ALA A 117 -19.05 6.22 -5.45
C ALA A 117 -19.66 7.28 -6.36
N ALA A 118 -19.07 7.53 -7.52
CA ALA A 118 -19.57 8.50 -8.50
C ALA A 118 -20.69 7.89 -9.39
N THR A 119 -21.61 7.15 -8.77
CA THR A 119 -22.78 6.58 -9.45
C THR A 119 -23.98 7.53 -9.38
N PRO A 120 -24.88 7.53 -10.39
CA PRO A 120 -26.04 8.43 -10.39
C PRO A 120 -26.93 8.31 -9.14
N GLY A 121 -27.11 7.08 -8.64
CA GLY A 121 -27.94 6.83 -7.46
C GLY A 121 -27.32 7.41 -6.19
N GLU A 122 -26.01 7.21 -5.99
CA GLU A 122 -25.31 7.75 -4.82
C GLU A 122 -25.18 9.27 -4.86
N LEU A 123 -24.87 9.83 -6.03
CA LEU A 123 -24.78 11.28 -6.19
C LEU A 123 -26.13 11.97 -5.92
N ARG A 124 -27.28 11.39 -6.32
CA ARG A 124 -28.59 11.92 -5.98
C ARG A 124 -28.87 11.87 -4.48
N ARG A 125 -28.60 10.73 -3.84
CA ARG A 125 -28.74 10.61 -2.38
C ARG A 125 -27.90 11.61 -1.63
N ALA A 126 -26.63 11.78 -2.04
CA ALA A 126 -25.73 12.75 -1.43
C ALA A 126 -26.17 14.20 -1.65
N TRP A 127 -26.81 14.49 -2.77
CA TRP A 127 -27.42 15.79 -3.06
C TRP A 127 -28.62 16.10 -2.18
N GLU A 128 -29.46 15.09 -1.92
CA GLU A 128 -30.63 15.22 -1.05
C GLU A 128 -30.27 15.29 0.43
N ALA A 129 -29.11 14.74 0.81
CA ALA A 129 -28.62 14.62 2.19
C ALA A 129 -27.37 15.49 2.45
N LEU A 130 -27.38 16.76 1.99
CA LEU A 130 -26.26 17.67 2.22
C LEU A 130 -25.99 17.85 3.72
N GLU A 131 -24.76 17.65 4.14
CA GLU A 131 -24.33 17.98 5.49
C GLU A 131 -24.12 19.51 5.63
N PRO A 132 -24.44 20.10 6.78
CA PRO A 132 -24.38 21.55 6.95
C PRO A 132 -22.95 22.08 7.11
N ASP A 133 -21.98 21.22 7.40
CA ASP A 133 -20.63 21.65 7.73
C ASP A 133 -19.57 20.64 7.27
N LEU A 134 -18.30 21.08 7.29
CA LEU A 134 -17.12 20.24 7.09
C LEU A 134 -16.86 19.39 8.35
N ARG A 135 -16.17 18.28 8.17
CA ARG A 135 -15.55 17.54 9.27
C ARG A 135 -14.26 18.24 9.68
N TRP A 136 -14.36 19.21 10.56
CA TRP A 136 -13.23 20.05 10.97
C TRP A 136 -12.05 19.25 11.52
N SER A 137 -12.29 18.15 12.21
CA SER A 137 -11.21 17.26 12.66
C SER A 137 -10.37 16.70 11.49
N TRP A 138 -11.00 16.47 10.36
CA TRP A 138 -10.30 16.02 9.14
C TRP A 138 -9.56 17.18 8.46
N VAL A 139 -10.15 18.37 8.42
CA VAL A 139 -9.47 19.58 7.94
C VAL A 139 -8.19 19.81 8.75
N TRP A 140 -8.30 19.74 10.09
CA TRP A 140 -7.17 19.97 10.99
C TRP A 140 -6.10 18.86 10.86
N LYS A 141 -6.49 17.60 10.72
CA LYS A 141 -5.56 16.48 10.44
C LYS A 141 -4.77 16.72 9.16
N ALA A 142 -5.44 17.04 8.06
CA ALA A 142 -4.77 17.29 6.78
C ALA A 142 -3.89 18.55 6.85
N LEU A 143 -4.38 19.63 7.45
CA LEU A 143 -3.64 20.87 7.61
C LEU A 143 -2.38 20.69 8.49
N LEU A 144 -2.50 19.93 9.59
CA LEU A 144 -1.34 19.53 10.42
C LEU A 144 -0.28 18.84 9.59
N ARG A 145 -0.67 17.87 8.75
CA ARG A 145 0.26 17.17 7.87
C ARG A 145 0.94 18.13 6.91
N HIS A 146 0.17 18.98 6.21
CA HIS A 146 0.73 19.94 5.26
C HIS A 146 1.69 20.94 5.91
N LYS A 147 1.35 21.50 7.09
CA LYS A 147 2.24 22.40 7.83
C LYS A 147 3.53 21.68 8.25
N PHE A 148 3.39 20.50 8.84
CA PHE A 148 4.52 19.71 9.32
C PHE A 148 5.47 19.31 8.19
N ASP A 149 4.93 18.77 7.08
CA ASP A 149 5.74 18.33 5.94
C ASP A 149 6.39 19.52 5.22
N LEU A 150 5.74 20.69 5.14
CA LEU A 150 6.33 21.91 4.59
C LEU A 150 7.52 22.37 5.44
N ILE A 151 7.34 22.52 6.75
CA ILE A 151 8.36 23.07 7.66
C ILE A 151 9.58 22.15 7.69
N THR A 152 9.35 20.88 8.03
CA THR A 152 10.45 19.90 8.16
C THR A 152 11.11 19.61 6.82
N GLY A 153 10.31 19.40 5.78
CA GLY A 153 10.79 19.13 4.43
C GLY A 153 11.66 20.26 3.88
N ALA A 154 11.22 21.52 4.03
CA ALA A 154 11.99 22.68 3.56
C ALA A 154 13.27 22.88 4.40
N ALA A 155 13.19 22.81 5.74
CA ALA A 155 14.33 23.01 6.62
C ALA A 155 15.46 22.01 6.33
N TYR A 156 15.15 20.71 6.36
CA TYR A 156 16.14 19.66 6.13
C TYR A 156 16.65 19.63 4.69
N THR A 157 15.76 19.80 3.70
CA THR A 157 16.16 19.82 2.29
C THR A 157 17.12 20.95 1.99
N ARG A 158 16.86 22.14 2.52
CA ARG A 158 17.77 23.29 2.35
C ARG A 158 19.09 23.06 3.08
N LEU A 159 19.07 22.57 4.33
CA LEU A 159 20.28 22.25 5.09
C LEU A 159 21.17 21.27 4.33
N LEU A 160 20.62 20.14 3.90
CA LEU A 160 21.39 19.09 3.22
C LEU A 160 21.92 19.55 1.85
N THR A 161 21.10 20.28 1.10
CA THR A 161 21.48 20.78 -0.24
C THR A 161 22.55 21.89 -0.16
N LEU A 162 22.39 22.83 0.77
CA LEU A 162 23.31 23.97 0.91
C LEU A 162 24.63 23.59 1.58
N SER A 163 24.65 22.54 2.42
CA SER A 163 25.87 22.05 3.07
C SER A 163 26.90 21.50 2.08
N LYS A 164 26.46 21.06 0.88
CA LYS A 164 27.30 20.38 -0.13
C LYS A 164 28.04 19.14 0.40
N SER A 165 27.60 18.57 1.52
CA SER A 165 28.25 17.41 2.14
C SER A 165 28.05 16.12 1.34
N LEU A 166 27.07 16.07 0.46
CA LEU A 166 26.81 14.96 -0.44
C LEU A 166 27.00 15.43 -1.88
N ASP A 167 27.80 14.67 -2.64
CA ASP A 167 27.90 14.87 -4.08
C ASP A 167 26.62 14.37 -4.76
N SER A 168 25.75 15.31 -5.12
CA SER A 168 24.49 15.07 -5.81
C SER A 168 24.54 15.41 -7.31
N GLY A 169 25.75 15.75 -7.83
CA GLY A 169 25.86 16.24 -9.21
C GLY A 169 25.10 17.55 -9.44
N GLY A 170 24.92 18.37 -8.39
CA GLY A 170 24.15 19.62 -8.44
C GLY A 170 22.64 19.45 -8.23
N ASN A 171 22.15 18.24 -8.05
CA ASN A 171 20.74 17.98 -7.76
C ASN A 171 20.37 18.30 -6.31
N LEU A 172 19.08 18.52 -6.10
CA LEU A 172 18.49 18.73 -4.78
C LEU A 172 18.62 17.48 -3.90
N ILE A 173 19.12 17.65 -2.68
CA ILE A 173 19.08 16.60 -1.66
C ILE A 173 17.78 16.75 -0.85
N SER A 174 16.70 16.17 -1.34
CA SER A 174 15.41 16.26 -0.66
C SER A 174 15.37 15.37 0.57
N TRP A 175 14.72 15.86 1.61
CA TRP A 175 14.42 15.12 2.81
C TRP A 175 12.90 15.14 3.05
N GLY A 176 12.36 14.03 3.56
CA GLY A 176 10.96 13.92 3.94
C GLY A 176 10.79 12.86 5.02
N SER A 177 9.92 13.14 5.98
CA SER A 177 9.69 12.31 7.17
C SER A 177 9.17 10.89 6.87
N CYS A 178 8.48 10.69 5.73
CA CYS A 178 8.07 9.38 5.21
C CYS A 178 9.08 8.81 4.19
N GLN A 179 9.76 9.70 3.46
CA GLN A 179 10.73 9.33 2.43
C GLN A 179 11.94 8.60 3.04
N MET A 180 12.47 9.10 4.17
CA MET A 180 13.63 8.49 4.82
C MET A 180 13.35 7.09 5.36
N PRO A 181 12.26 6.81 6.10
CA PRO A 181 11.91 5.45 6.48
C PRO A 181 11.68 4.51 5.29
N THR A 182 11.11 5.01 4.19
CA THR A 182 10.94 4.21 2.96
C THR A 182 12.31 3.77 2.40
N LEU A 183 13.25 4.70 2.30
CA LEU A 183 14.60 4.41 1.86
C LEU A 183 15.36 3.51 2.85
N TRP A 184 15.12 3.69 4.15
CA TRP A 184 15.69 2.86 5.22
C TRP A 184 15.38 1.38 5.06
N PHE A 185 14.17 1.00 4.67
CA PHE A 185 13.83 -0.41 4.43
C PHE A 185 14.63 -0.99 3.26
N VAL A 186 14.85 -0.22 2.21
CA VAL A 186 15.70 -0.63 1.08
C VAL A 186 17.15 -0.78 1.52
N TYR A 187 17.67 0.18 2.29
CA TYR A 187 19.01 0.17 2.87
C TYR A 187 19.24 -1.05 3.77
N GLN A 188 18.31 -1.35 4.69
CA GLN A 188 18.41 -2.51 5.57
C GLN A 188 18.49 -3.82 4.77
N ARG A 189 17.64 -3.98 3.76
CA ARG A 189 17.68 -5.16 2.91
C ARG A 189 19.00 -5.28 2.13
N ASP A 190 19.56 -4.17 1.66
CA ASP A 190 20.86 -4.19 0.99
C ASP A 190 22.00 -4.54 1.94
N LEU A 191 21.96 -4.09 3.20
CA LEU A 191 22.91 -4.51 4.22
C LEU A 191 22.80 -6.00 4.55
N GLU A 192 21.56 -6.53 4.72
CA GLU A 192 21.34 -7.97 4.93
C GLU A 192 21.95 -8.80 3.81
N ILE A 193 21.78 -8.37 2.56
CA ILE A 193 22.32 -9.06 1.38
C ILE A 193 23.84 -8.99 1.34
N ARG A 194 24.43 -7.81 1.60
CA ARG A 194 25.90 -7.61 1.57
C ARG A 194 26.63 -8.34 2.68
N ASN A 195 26.03 -8.35 3.87
CA ASN A 195 26.65 -8.99 5.04
C ASN A 195 26.38 -10.51 5.09
N PHE A 196 25.56 -11.02 4.18
CA PHE A 196 25.23 -12.45 4.13
C PHE A 196 26.44 -13.28 3.73
N LYS A 197 26.79 -14.25 4.58
CA LYS A 197 27.88 -15.21 4.32
C LYS A 197 27.26 -16.53 3.86
N PRO A 198 27.42 -16.92 2.58
CA PRO A 198 26.89 -18.18 2.07
C PRO A 198 27.58 -19.38 2.70
N GLU A 199 26.82 -20.27 3.34
CA GLU A 199 27.30 -21.56 3.84
C GLU A 199 27.05 -22.67 2.82
N LYS A 200 28.04 -23.52 2.58
CA LYS A 200 27.90 -24.74 1.75
C LYS A 200 27.25 -25.85 2.55
N TYR A 201 26.31 -26.53 1.95
CA TYR A 201 25.69 -27.74 2.50
C TYR A 201 25.33 -28.71 1.37
N TYR A 202 25.11 -29.96 1.73
CA TYR A 202 24.78 -31.04 0.82
C TYR A 202 23.40 -31.59 1.20
N VAL A 203 22.62 -31.99 0.20
CA VAL A 203 21.31 -32.62 0.39
C VAL A 203 21.26 -33.86 -0.47
N ILE A 204 20.96 -34.98 0.14
CA ILE A 204 20.64 -36.23 -0.56
C ILE A 204 19.13 -36.17 -0.85
N SER A 205 18.77 -36.34 -2.10
CA SER A 205 17.36 -36.37 -2.53
C SER A 205 17.08 -37.68 -3.23
N THR A 206 15.97 -38.28 -2.88
CA THR A 206 15.53 -39.56 -3.47
C THR A 206 14.15 -39.39 -4.09
N VAL A 207 13.91 -39.94 -5.24
CA VAL A 207 12.60 -40.09 -5.84
C VAL A 207 12.06 -41.45 -5.47
N LEU A 208 10.95 -41.48 -4.78
CA LEU A 208 10.24 -42.71 -4.38
C LEU A 208 9.06 -42.94 -5.33
N ASP A 209 8.76 -44.19 -5.58
CA ASP A 209 7.47 -44.57 -6.16
C ASP A 209 6.47 -44.85 -5.02
N VAL A 210 5.47 -43.98 -4.91
CA VAL A 210 4.41 -44.07 -3.92
C VAL A 210 3.14 -44.51 -4.65
N HIS A 211 2.99 -45.82 -4.87
CA HIS A 211 1.84 -46.39 -5.61
C HIS A 211 1.61 -45.74 -6.96
N GLY A 212 2.68 -45.57 -7.77
CA GLY A 212 2.64 -44.94 -9.08
C GLY A 212 2.84 -43.40 -9.06
N VAL A 213 2.81 -42.76 -7.90
CA VAL A 213 3.08 -41.33 -7.74
C VAL A 213 4.56 -41.11 -7.39
N LYS A 214 5.27 -40.31 -8.20
CA LYS A 214 6.69 -40.00 -7.95
C LYS A 214 6.81 -38.88 -6.91
N VAL A 215 7.34 -39.23 -5.73
CA VAL A 215 7.52 -38.30 -4.61
C VAL A 215 9.01 -38.09 -4.36
N LYS A 216 9.43 -36.84 -4.35
CA LYS A 216 10.81 -36.47 -4.00
C LYS A 216 10.92 -36.20 -2.51
N VAL A 217 11.70 -37.03 -1.82
CA VAL A 217 12.08 -36.83 -0.41
C VAL A 217 13.52 -36.31 -0.33
N SER A 218 13.88 -35.62 0.74
CA SER A 218 15.21 -35.05 0.93
C SER A 218 15.69 -35.19 2.37
N SER A 219 17.00 -35.40 2.53
CA SER A 219 17.65 -35.39 3.84
C SER A 219 17.67 -33.97 4.43
N LYS A 220 17.88 -33.86 5.73
CA LYS A 220 18.31 -32.60 6.34
C LYS A 220 19.63 -32.13 5.72
N PRO A 221 19.96 -30.83 5.75
CA PRO A 221 21.23 -30.31 5.26
C PRO A 221 22.42 -30.93 5.97
N ILE A 222 23.41 -31.44 5.20
CA ILE A 222 24.63 -32.05 5.70
C ILE A 222 25.80 -31.09 5.42
N LYS A 223 26.48 -30.59 6.45
CA LYS A 223 27.61 -29.66 6.27
C LYS A 223 28.88 -30.37 5.82
N ASN A 224 29.14 -31.58 6.28
CA ASN A 224 30.34 -32.35 5.93
C ASN A 224 30.19 -33.04 4.57
N ARG A 225 31.06 -32.70 3.62
CA ARG A 225 31.06 -33.25 2.25
C ARG A 225 31.35 -34.76 2.21
N ALA A 226 32.37 -35.20 2.96
CA ALA A 226 32.77 -36.62 2.97
C ALA A 226 31.67 -37.52 3.53
N LEU A 227 30.99 -37.06 4.63
CA LEU A 227 29.84 -37.75 5.17
C LEU A 227 28.68 -37.82 4.17
N ALA A 228 28.39 -36.71 3.48
CA ALA A 228 27.33 -36.69 2.47
C ALA A 228 27.63 -37.63 1.29
N GLN A 229 28.89 -37.71 0.84
CA GLN A 229 29.31 -38.63 -0.18
C GLN A 229 29.23 -40.09 0.27
N LYS A 230 29.69 -40.41 1.48
CA LYS A 230 29.59 -41.76 2.07
C LYS A 230 28.14 -42.24 2.16
N LEU A 231 27.24 -41.40 2.74
CA LEU A 231 25.82 -41.71 2.85
C LEU A 231 25.16 -41.89 1.47
N HIS A 232 25.51 -41.05 0.51
CA HIS A 232 25.00 -41.17 -0.86
C HIS A 232 25.46 -42.47 -1.53
N ALA A 233 26.73 -42.87 -1.39
CA ALA A 233 27.25 -44.10 -1.94
C ALA A 233 26.54 -45.33 -1.37
N THR A 234 26.31 -45.38 -0.05
CA THR A 234 25.54 -46.43 0.60
C THR A 234 24.09 -46.46 0.09
N LEU A 235 23.48 -45.29 -0.07
CA LEU A 235 22.06 -45.18 -0.45
C LEU A 235 21.79 -45.66 -1.89
N ARG A 236 22.76 -45.55 -2.78
CA ARG A 236 22.65 -46.01 -4.20
C ARG A 236 22.37 -47.50 -4.31
N ASN A 237 22.76 -48.30 -3.31
CA ASN A 237 22.58 -49.75 -3.27
C ASN A 237 21.27 -50.16 -2.56
N VAL A 238 20.53 -49.20 -1.98
CA VAL A 238 19.28 -49.44 -1.30
C VAL A 238 18.12 -49.41 -2.29
N LYS A 239 17.33 -50.45 -2.35
CA LYS A 239 16.19 -50.57 -3.28
C LYS A 239 14.90 -50.00 -2.75
N TYR A 240 14.73 -49.95 -1.45
CA TYR A 240 13.51 -49.54 -0.80
C TYR A 240 13.79 -48.59 0.36
N ALA A 241 12.87 -47.65 0.58
CA ALA A 241 12.80 -46.81 1.78
C ALA A 241 11.63 -47.24 2.64
N SER A 242 11.85 -47.37 3.95
CA SER A 242 10.80 -47.67 4.93
C SER A 242 10.09 -46.40 5.36
N VAL A 243 8.79 -46.41 5.42
CA VAL A 243 7.98 -45.31 5.98
C VAL A 243 8.12 -45.31 7.50
N GLU A 244 8.73 -44.25 8.04
CA GLU A 244 8.90 -44.05 9.49
C GLU A 244 7.78 -43.15 10.07
N GLY A 245 7.12 -42.38 9.25
CA GLY A 245 6.00 -41.54 9.64
C GLY A 245 5.22 -40.99 8.47
N PHE A 246 3.93 -41.01 8.61
CA PHE A 246 3.00 -40.39 7.69
C PHE A 246 1.90 -39.66 8.41
N SER A 247 1.66 -38.41 8.08
CA SER A 247 0.51 -37.65 8.57
C SER A 247 -0.27 -37.01 7.45
N LEU A 248 -1.58 -37.04 7.58
CA LEU A 248 -2.52 -36.37 6.67
C LEU A 248 -3.46 -35.55 7.54
N THR A 249 -3.43 -34.22 7.35
CA THR A 249 -4.23 -33.30 8.16
C THR A 249 -5.11 -32.43 7.24
N ASP A 250 -6.33 -32.21 7.68
CA ASP A 250 -7.21 -31.25 7.03
C ASP A 250 -6.73 -29.82 7.33
N ASP A 251 -6.81 -28.98 6.33
CA ASP A 251 -6.45 -27.57 6.40
C ASP A 251 -7.39 -26.76 5.51
N MET A 252 -7.46 -25.48 5.76
CA MET A 252 -8.37 -24.58 5.06
C MET A 252 -7.67 -23.25 4.71
N VAL A 253 -7.91 -22.78 3.50
CA VAL A 253 -7.54 -21.40 3.12
C VAL A 253 -8.80 -20.56 3.14
N ARG A 254 -8.82 -19.61 4.05
CA ARG A 254 -9.92 -18.66 4.15
C ARG A 254 -10.00 -17.78 2.92
N ARG A 255 -11.20 -17.57 2.41
CA ARG A 255 -11.49 -16.60 1.36
C ARG A 255 -11.02 -15.20 1.76
N PRO A 256 -10.70 -14.33 0.79
CA PRO A 256 -10.10 -13.03 1.07
C PRO A 256 -11.02 -12.14 1.92
N LEU A 257 -10.42 -11.25 2.71
CA LEU A 257 -11.14 -10.16 3.37
C LEU A 257 -11.58 -9.13 2.31
N PRO A 258 -12.54 -8.25 2.62
CA PRO A 258 -12.86 -7.11 1.78
C PRO A 258 -11.60 -6.29 1.46
N THR A 259 -11.60 -5.64 0.32
CA THR A 259 -10.41 -4.98 -0.23
C THR A 259 -10.24 -3.59 0.36
N ASP A 260 -9.16 -3.36 1.10
CA ASP A 260 -8.65 -2.04 1.46
C ASP A 260 -7.58 -1.56 0.46
N THR A 261 -7.16 -0.31 0.57
CA THR A 261 -6.15 0.30 -0.31
C THR A 261 -4.83 -0.47 -0.30
N ASP A 262 -4.31 -0.78 0.89
CA ASP A 262 -3.02 -1.46 1.03
C ASP A 262 -3.04 -2.85 0.40
N THR A 263 -4.10 -3.60 0.62
CA THR A 263 -4.31 -4.92 0.00
C THR A 263 -4.37 -4.80 -1.52
N MET A 264 -5.14 -3.85 -2.05
CA MET A 264 -5.24 -3.61 -3.50
C MET A 264 -3.87 -3.32 -4.12
N LEU A 265 -3.11 -2.40 -3.54
CA LEU A 265 -1.81 -2.00 -4.05
C LEU A 265 -0.78 -3.12 -3.98
N GLN A 266 -0.70 -3.81 -2.84
CA GLN A 266 0.24 -4.93 -2.64
C GLN A 266 -0.05 -6.11 -3.58
N GLU A 267 -1.30 -6.49 -3.73
CA GLU A 267 -1.68 -7.63 -4.56
C GLU A 267 -1.59 -7.29 -6.05
N LEU A 268 -2.10 -6.13 -6.49
CA LEU A 268 -2.05 -5.73 -7.90
C LEU A 268 -0.63 -5.43 -8.38
N SER A 269 0.26 -4.91 -7.52
CA SER A 269 1.68 -4.74 -7.90
C SER A 269 2.36 -6.10 -8.18
N ARG A 270 1.95 -7.16 -7.46
CA ARG A 270 2.43 -8.53 -7.72
C ARG A 270 1.83 -9.13 -9.00
N VAL A 271 0.53 -8.92 -9.22
CA VAL A 271 -0.20 -9.48 -10.37
C VAL A 271 0.19 -8.78 -11.67
N LEU A 272 0.18 -7.45 -11.69
CA LEU A 272 0.38 -6.65 -12.90
C LEU A 272 1.83 -6.19 -13.09
N GLY A 273 2.65 -6.18 -12.03
CA GLY A 273 4.02 -5.65 -12.08
C GLY A 273 4.11 -4.13 -12.21
N LEU A 274 3.01 -3.42 -11.92
CA LEU A 274 2.94 -1.95 -11.94
C LEU A 274 3.40 -1.37 -10.59
N SER A 275 3.80 -0.08 -10.61
CA SER A 275 4.03 0.67 -9.37
C SER A 275 2.71 0.97 -8.66
N ALA A 276 2.78 1.14 -7.33
CA ALA A 276 1.62 1.48 -6.51
C ALA A 276 0.98 2.80 -6.94
N ALA A 277 1.78 3.83 -7.21
CA ALA A 277 1.30 5.12 -7.72
C ALA A 277 0.52 4.96 -9.03
N ARG A 278 1.01 4.12 -9.96
CA ARG A 278 0.30 3.86 -11.23
C ARG A 278 -1.01 3.11 -11.00
N ILE A 279 -1.03 2.12 -10.11
CA ILE A 279 -2.26 1.38 -9.75
C ILE A 279 -3.26 2.32 -9.12
N MET A 280 -2.85 3.16 -8.17
CA MET A 280 -3.72 4.14 -7.53
C MET A 280 -4.32 5.11 -8.53
N GLY A 281 -3.52 5.71 -9.41
CA GLY A 281 -4.04 6.62 -10.43
C GLY A 281 -5.05 5.97 -11.39
N LEU A 282 -4.88 4.68 -11.72
CA LEU A 282 -5.86 3.93 -12.51
C LEU A 282 -7.13 3.59 -11.73
N ALA A 283 -7.01 3.28 -10.44
CA ALA A 283 -8.15 3.05 -9.56
C ALA A 283 -8.97 4.33 -9.33
N GLU A 284 -8.30 5.46 -9.13
CA GLU A 284 -8.96 6.78 -9.05
C GLU A 284 -9.69 7.17 -10.34
N ALA A 285 -9.12 6.82 -11.49
CA ALA A 285 -9.81 7.01 -12.76
C ALA A 285 -11.07 6.14 -12.87
N LEU A 286 -10.99 4.86 -12.44
CA LEU A 286 -12.18 3.98 -12.39
C LEU A 286 -13.25 4.50 -11.42
N TYR A 287 -12.85 5.02 -10.27
CA TYR A 287 -13.76 5.65 -9.30
C TYR A 287 -14.43 6.90 -9.90
N GLY A 288 -13.64 7.82 -10.45
CA GLY A 288 -14.17 9.06 -11.03
C GLY A 288 -15.11 8.82 -12.22
N ASP A 289 -14.92 7.69 -12.94
CA ASP A 289 -15.79 7.24 -14.01
C ASP A 289 -17.00 6.42 -13.49
N GLY A 290 -17.07 6.12 -12.18
CA GLY A 290 -18.20 5.43 -11.52
C GLY A 290 -18.18 3.90 -11.63
N TYR A 291 -17.03 3.27 -11.88
CA TYR A 291 -16.91 1.81 -12.03
C TYR A 291 -16.51 1.07 -10.75
N ILE A 292 -15.89 1.76 -9.81
CA ILE A 292 -15.57 1.23 -8.46
C ILE A 292 -15.92 2.26 -7.40
N SER A 293 -16.03 1.82 -6.14
CA SER A 293 -16.10 2.69 -4.98
C SER A 293 -14.79 3.43 -4.76
N TYR A 294 -14.76 4.41 -3.87
CA TYR A 294 -13.58 5.20 -3.54
C TYR A 294 -12.38 4.30 -3.19
N PRO A 295 -11.23 4.46 -3.86
CA PRO A 295 -10.13 3.49 -3.74
C PRO A 295 -9.17 3.78 -2.56
N ARG A 296 -9.36 4.87 -1.83
CA ARG A 296 -8.58 5.21 -0.64
C ARG A 296 -9.41 4.92 0.60
N THR A 297 -9.20 3.79 1.21
CA THR A 297 -9.91 3.31 2.39
C THR A 297 -9.06 2.32 3.19
N GLU A 298 -9.06 2.46 4.50
CA GLU A 298 -8.49 1.45 5.40
C GLU A 298 -9.53 0.38 5.79
N THR A 299 -10.78 0.55 5.36
CA THR A 299 -11.89 -0.32 5.75
C THR A 299 -11.82 -1.68 5.04
N ASN A 300 -11.93 -2.76 5.80
CA ASN A 300 -12.12 -4.12 5.32
C ASN A 300 -13.33 -4.80 5.98
N MET A 301 -14.36 -4.03 6.30
CA MET A 301 -15.61 -4.47 6.91
C MET A 301 -16.79 -3.94 6.09
N TRP A 302 -17.73 -4.83 5.73
CA TRP A 302 -18.95 -4.44 5.04
C TRP A 302 -19.95 -3.86 6.05
N LEU A 303 -20.26 -2.56 5.95
CA LEU A 303 -21.22 -1.89 6.84
C LEU A 303 -22.53 -1.56 6.11
N THR A 304 -22.46 -0.77 5.05
CA THR A 304 -23.63 -0.18 4.38
C THR A 304 -23.65 -0.44 2.87
N VAL A 305 -23.07 -1.56 2.43
CA VAL A 305 -22.96 -1.90 1.00
C VAL A 305 -24.19 -2.68 0.55
N ASP A 306 -24.84 -2.22 -0.50
CA ASP A 306 -25.95 -2.95 -1.14
C ASP A 306 -25.40 -4.08 -2.04
N HIS A 307 -25.11 -5.22 -1.40
CA HIS A 307 -24.63 -6.41 -2.09
C HIS A 307 -25.60 -6.92 -3.17
N ARG A 308 -26.91 -6.75 -2.95
CA ARG A 308 -27.94 -7.23 -3.90
C ARG A 308 -27.82 -6.51 -5.24
N SER A 309 -27.73 -5.19 -5.23
CA SER A 309 -27.53 -4.39 -6.44
C SER A 309 -26.22 -4.73 -7.16
N ILE A 310 -25.11 -4.92 -6.41
CA ILE A 310 -23.82 -5.28 -6.99
C ILE A 310 -23.88 -6.69 -7.63
N LEU A 311 -24.44 -7.67 -6.94
CA LEU A 311 -24.58 -9.04 -7.47
C LEU A 311 -25.49 -9.07 -8.70
N THR A 312 -26.58 -8.30 -8.71
CA THR A 312 -27.46 -8.16 -9.87
C THR A 312 -26.72 -7.58 -11.07
N MET A 313 -25.95 -6.51 -10.87
CA MET A 313 -25.11 -5.91 -11.90
C MET A 313 -24.07 -6.92 -12.43
N LEU A 314 -23.37 -7.63 -11.55
CA LEU A 314 -22.37 -8.62 -11.95
C LEU A 314 -22.99 -9.84 -12.65
N SER A 315 -24.25 -10.19 -12.34
CA SER A 315 -24.99 -11.28 -12.99
C SER A 315 -25.30 -10.99 -14.46
N SER A 316 -25.25 -9.74 -14.90
CA SER A 316 -25.38 -9.36 -16.31
C SER A 316 -24.04 -9.39 -17.07
N THR A 317 -22.95 -9.83 -16.44
CA THR A 317 -21.61 -9.90 -17.02
C THR A 317 -21.13 -11.34 -17.20
N TYR A 318 -19.94 -11.51 -17.78
CA TYR A 318 -19.28 -12.83 -17.88
C TYR A 318 -18.94 -13.45 -16.51
N LEU A 319 -19.02 -12.68 -15.41
CA LEU A 319 -18.80 -13.15 -14.05
C LEU A 319 -20.01 -13.88 -13.46
N ARG A 320 -21.18 -13.88 -14.14
CA ARG A 320 -22.41 -14.60 -13.72
C ARG A 320 -22.16 -16.05 -13.31
N LYS A 321 -21.28 -16.73 -14.04
CA LYS A 321 -20.95 -18.14 -13.78
C LYS A 321 -20.35 -18.42 -12.39
N TYR A 322 -19.89 -17.38 -11.69
CA TYR A 322 -19.32 -17.48 -10.34
C TYR A 322 -20.31 -17.09 -9.24
N ILE A 323 -21.52 -16.66 -9.59
CA ILE A 323 -22.50 -16.15 -8.63
C ILE A 323 -23.44 -17.28 -8.24
N ASP A 324 -23.23 -17.80 -7.05
CA ASP A 324 -24.12 -18.73 -6.36
C ASP A 324 -24.69 -18.04 -5.12
N LEU A 325 -25.96 -17.64 -5.21
CA LEU A 325 -26.63 -16.93 -4.10
C LEU A 325 -26.90 -17.82 -2.90
N SER A 326 -26.90 -19.16 -3.05
CA SER A 326 -27.00 -20.07 -1.92
C SER A 326 -25.76 -20.02 -1.02
N SER A 327 -24.62 -19.62 -1.56
CA SER A 327 -23.35 -19.44 -0.86
C SER A 327 -23.17 -18.01 -0.33
N TYR A 328 -24.18 -17.14 -0.42
CA TYR A 328 -24.07 -15.74 0.04
C TYR A 328 -23.78 -15.67 1.54
N SER A 329 -22.58 -15.22 1.87
CA SER A 329 -22.09 -15.11 3.24
C SER A 329 -20.89 -14.13 3.28
N PRO A 330 -21.11 -12.82 3.23
CA PRO A 330 -20.01 -11.85 3.26
C PRO A 330 -19.11 -12.01 4.47
N ARG A 331 -17.80 -12.07 4.24
CA ARG A 331 -16.81 -12.17 5.31
C ARG A 331 -16.27 -10.77 5.64
N ASN A 332 -16.23 -10.41 6.92
CA ASN A 332 -15.70 -9.14 7.41
C ASN A 332 -14.29 -9.26 7.99
N GLY A 333 -13.51 -8.19 7.86
CA GLY A 333 -12.31 -7.91 8.63
C GLY A 333 -12.63 -7.18 9.94
N ARG A 334 -11.67 -6.37 10.41
CA ARG A 334 -11.78 -5.63 11.68
C ARG A 334 -11.49 -4.13 11.56
N LYS A 335 -11.02 -3.70 10.37
CA LYS A 335 -10.66 -2.30 10.13
C LYS A 335 -11.89 -1.54 9.61
N ASN A 336 -12.14 -0.36 10.17
CA ASN A 336 -13.18 0.58 9.75
C ASN A 336 -12.64 2.00 9.94
N ASP A 337 -12.53 2.77 8.87
CA ASP A 337 -12.12 4.17 8.89
C ASP A 337 -13.25 5.14 9.22
N GLY A 338 -14.47 4.62 9.40
CA GLY A 338 -15.67 5.40 9.75
C GLY A 338 -16.25 6.23 8.61
N ALA A 339 -15.72 6.13 7.40
CA ALA A 339 -16.10 6.95 6.26
C ALA A 339 -16.44 6.14 5.01
N HIS A 340 -15.65 5.14 4.69
CA HIS A 340 -15.70 4.44 3.40
C HIS A 340 -16.04 2.97 3.57
N PRO A 341 -16.75 2.38 2.59
CA PRO A 341 -16.82 0.94 2.45
C PRO A 341 -15.48 0.40 1.89
N PRO A 342 -15.26 -0.90 1.96
CA PRO A 342 -14.21 -1.56 1.20
C PRO A 342 -14.34 -1.32 -0.29
N ILE A 343 -13.23 -1.38 -1.01
CA ILE A 343 -13.21 -1.20 -2.48
C ILE A 343 -14.02 -2.32 -3.15
N HIS A 344 -15.01 -1.95 -3.95
CA HIS A 344 -15.91 -2.88 -4.65
C HIS A 344 -16.34 -2.33 -6.02
N PRO A 345 -16.80 -3.18 -6.95
CA PRO A 345 -17.33 -2.72 -8.23
C PRO A 345 -18.69 -2.03 -8.05
N THR A 346 -18.91 -0.93 -8.76
CA THR A 346 -20.17 -0.15 -8.75
C THR A 346 -20.90 -0.15 -10.09
N ALA A 347 -20.16 -0.42 -11.19
CA ALA A 347 -20.69 -0.61 -12.52
C ALA A 347 -19.78 -1.56 -13.32
N TYR A 348 -20.29 -2.13 -14.41
CA TYR A 348 -19.51 -3.02 -15.27
C TYR A 348 -18.57 -2.24 -16.18
N TYR A 349 -17.28 -2.57 -16.14
CA TYR A 349 -16.26 -2.05 -17.05
C TYR A 349 -15.97 -3.05 -18.16
N ALA A 350 -16.47 -2.78 -19.37
CA ALA A 350 -16.46 -3.74 -20.49
C ALA A 350 -15.15 -3.77 -21.31
N ARG A 351 -14.15 -2.90 -21.00
CA ARG A 351 -12.93 -2.80 -21.80
C ARG A 351 -11.84 -3.76 -21.29
N SER A 352 -11.06 -4.34 -22.22
CA SER A 352 -9.96 -5.26 -21.90
C SER A 352 -8.60 -4.55 -21.75
N ASP A 353 -8.59 -3.29 -21.37
CA ASP A 353 -7.39 -2.51 -21.11
C ASP A 353 -6.82 -2.73 -19.69
N ILE A 354 -5.82 -1.97 -19.30
CA ILE A 354 -5.19 -2.08 -17.99
C ILE A 354 -6.16 -1.73 -16.85
N LYS A 355 -7.10 -0.77 -17.07
CA LYS A 355 -8.17 -0.46 -16.11
C LYS A 355 -9.13 -1.64 -15.96
N GLY A 356 -9.43 -2.32 -17.06
CA GLY A 356 -10.26 -3.53 -17.07
C GLY A 356 -9.65 -4.66 -16.24
N LYS A 357 -8.32 -4.83 -16.26
CA LYS A 357 -7.64 -5.83 -15.42
C LYS A 357 -7.72 -5.47 -13.92
N ILE A 358 -7.63 -4.19 -13.57
CA ILE A 358 -7.81 -3.73 -12.18
C ILE A 358 -9.26 -3.93 -11.74
N TRP A 359 -10.22 -3.55 -12.58
CA TRP A 359 -11.64 -3.74 -12.31
C TRP A 359 -11.99 -5.23 -12.15
N GLU A 360 -11.51 -6.10 -13.04
CA GLU A 360 -11.72 -7.55 -12.96
C GLU A 360 -11.15 -8.14 -11.66
N TYR A 361 -9.94 -7.71 -11.27
CA TYR A 361 -9.35 -8.10 -10.00
C TYR A 361 -10.26 -7.72 -8.82
N ILE A 362 -10.74 -6.47 -8.76
CA ILE A 362 -11.64 -5.98 -7.70
C ILE A 362 -12.95 -6.76 -7.70
N ALA A 363 -13.56 -6.97 -8.87
CA ALA A 363 -14.84 -7.68 -9.01
C ALA A 363 -14.72 -9.16 -8.60
N ARG A 364 -13.66 -9.86 -9.03
CA ARG A 364 -13.41 -11.25 -8.64
C ARG A 364 -13.11 -11.39 -7.16
N ARG A 365 -12.33 -10.44 -6.57
CA ARG A 365 -12.02 -10.46 -5.15
C ARG A 365 -13.28 -10.20 -4.31
N TYR A 366 -14.13 -9.27 -4.75
CA TYR A 366 -15.45 -9.04 -4.18
C TYR A 366 -16.31 -10.32 -4.19
N LEU A 367 -16.47 -10.96 -5.34
CA LEU A 367 -17.23 -12.21 -5.45
C LEU A 367 -16.63 -13.33 -4.59
N ALA A 368 -15.31 -13.47 -4.57
CA ALA A 368 -14.62 -14.45 -3.74
C ALA A 368 -14.89 -14.25 -2.24
N ASN A 369 -15.06 -12.99 -1.80
CA ASN A 369 -15.43 -12.67 -0.42
C ASN A 369 -16.91 -12.94 -0.13
N VAL A 370 -17.81 -12.53 -1.04
CA VAL A 370 -19.26 -12.42 -0.75
C VAL A 370 -20.02 -13.73 -1.05
N VAL A 371 -19.66 -14.44 -2.11
CA VAL A 371 -20.29 -15.69 -2.53
C VAL A 371 -19.31 -16.87 -2.66
N GLY A 372 -18.01 -16.63 -2.50
CA GLY A 372 -17.03 -17.70 -2.51
C GLY A 372 -17.07 -18.52 -1.23
N ARG A 373 -16.61 -19.77 -1.29
CA ARG A 373 -16.41 -20.65 -0.14
C ARG A 373 -14.94 -20.69 0.21
N ASP A 374 -14.60 -20.97 1.47
CA ASP A 374 -13.22 -21.26 1.88
C ASP A 374 -12.72 -22.49 1.10
N ALA A 375 -11.45 -22.50 0.73
CA ALA A 375 -10.85 -23.64 0.04
C ALA A 375 -10.39 -24.69 1.05
N SER A 376 -10.80 -25.94 0.83
CA SER A 376 -10.40 -27.07 1.66
C SER A 376 -9.25 -27.81 1.02
N LEU A 377 -8.27 -28.16 1.82
CA LEU A 377 -7.08 -28.90 1.36
C LEU A 377 -6.63 -29.90 2.42
N LYS A 378 -5.90 -30.91 1.95
CA LYS A 378 -5.18 -31.83 2.83
C LYS A 378 -3.70 -31.54 2.74
N ARG A 379 -3.04 -31.49 3.89
CA ARG A 379 -1.57 -31.44 4.01
C ARG A 379 -1.06 -32.79 4.42
N TRP A 380 -0.03 -33.28 3.74
CA TRP A 380 0.66 -34.48 4.12
C TRP A 380 2.12 -34.22 4.46
N LYS A 381 2.64 -35.00 5.39
CA LYS A 381 4.06 -35.08 5.69
C LYS A 381 4.46 -36.56 5.66
N LEU A 382 5.59 -36.84 5.01
CA LEU A 382 6.15 -38.18 4.88
C LEU A 382 7.58 -38.15 5.40
N SER A 383 7.88 -39.03 6.32
CA SER A 383 9.25 -39.32 6.77
C SER A 383 9.58 -40.75 6.39
N VAL A 384 10.72 -40.97 5.77
CA VAL A 384 11.21 -42.28 5.35
C VAL A 384 12.64 -42.48 5.79
N LYS A 385 13.01 -43.76 6.02
CA LYS A 385 14.39 -44.17 6.25
C LYS A 385 14.85 -45.05 5.08
N ALA A 386 15.98 -44.71 4.50
CA ALA A 386 16.62 -45.55 3.50
C ALA A 386 18.11 -45.75 3.88
N GLY A 387 18.48 -47.01 4.23
CA GLY A 387 19.72 -47.25 4.93
C GLY A 387 19.80 -46.47 6.24
N ASP A 388 20.86 -45.68 6.43
CA ASP A 388 21.04 -44.82 7.60
C ASP A 388 20.54 -43.39 7.40
N VAL A 389 19.87 -43.08 6.28
CA VAL A 389 19.46 -41.73 5.94
C VAL A 389 17.97 -41.52 6.19
N MET A 390 17.66 -40.60 7.09
CA MET A 390 16.29 -40.07 7.26
C MET A 390 16.02 -39.00 6.22
N MET A 391 14.89 -39.08 5.54
CA MET A 391 14.46 -38.15 4.51
C MET A 391 13.00 -37.77 4.72
N GLU A 392 12.65 -36.55 4.35
CA GLU A 392 11.32 -36.01 4.53
C GLU A 392 10.81 -35.38 3.24
N ALA A 393 9.49 -35.41 3.09
CA ALA A 393 8.76 -34.62 2.12
C ALA A 393 7.46 -34.12 2.74
N SER A 394 6.94 -33.03 2.19
CA SER A 394 5.61 -32.54 2.51
C SER A 394 4.95 -31.98 1.27
N GLY A 395 3.65 -32.07 1.24
CA GLY A 395 2.85 -31.52 0.16
C GLY A 395 1.44 -31.21 0.61
N LYS A 396 0.65 -30.76 -0.33
CA LYS A 396 -0.77 -30.47 -0.13
C LYS A 396 -1.53 -30.68 -1.43
N TYR A 397 -2.81 -30.97 -1.30
CA TYR A 397 -3.74 -30.99 -2.44
C TYR A 397 -5.10 -30.45 -2.02
N PHE A 398 -5.80 -29.81 -2.97
CA PHE A 398 -7.14 -29.30 -2.70
C PHE A 398 -8.16 -30.43 -2.79
N THR A 399 -9.05 -30.51 -1.80
CA THR A 399 -10.27 -31.32 -1.83
C THR A 399 -11.44 -30.49 -2.38
N ASP A 400 -11.43 -29.16 -2.12
CA ASP A 400 -12.31 -28.17 -2.74
C ASP A 400 -11.50 -26.88 -2.97
N GLU A 401 -11.43 -26.42 -4.20
CA GLU A 401 -10.73 -25.17 -4.55
C GLU A 401 -11.43 -23.92 -4.01
N GLY A 402 -12.70 -24.02 -3.65
CA GLY A 402 -13.47 -22.92 -3.07
C GLY A 402 -13.37 -21.63 -3.86
N PHE A 403 -13.06 -20.53 -3.17
CA PHE A 403 -12.93 -19.20 -3.77
C PHE A 403 -11.84 -19.08 -4.86
N TYR A 404 -10.88 -19.99 -4.94
CA TYR A 404 -9.87 -19.95 -6.00
C TYR A 404 -10.44 -20.17 -7.40
N GLN A 405 -11.63 -20.76 -7.53
CA GLN A 405 -12.33 -20.84 -8.80
C GLN A 405 -12.77 -19.45 -9.31
N ILE A 406 -13.05 -18.54 -8.38
CA ILE A 406 -13.44 -17.15 -8.65
C ILE A 406 -12.22 -16.24 -8.75
N PHE A 407 -11.27 -16.39 -7.81
CA PHE A 407 -10.11 -15.51 -7.61
C PHE A 407 -8.79 -16.31 -7.62
N PRO A 408 -8.28 -16.71 -8.81
CA PRO A 408 -7.17 -17.66 -8.93
C PRO A 408 -5.77 -17.06 -8.75
N TYR A 409 -5.63 -15.74 -8.58
CA TYR A 409 -4.35 -15.01 -8.68
C TYR A 409 -3.26 -15.52 -7.73
N PHE A 410 -3.61 -16.02 -6.57
CA PHE A 410 -2.67 -16.48 -5.54
C PHE A 410 -2.85 -17.96 -5.18
N LYS A 411 -3.53 -18.71 -6.05
CA LYS A 411 -3.68 -20.16 -5.86
C LYS A 411 -2.29 -20.83 -5.88
N PRO A 412 -1.95 -21.65 -4.87
CA PRO A 412 -0.72 -22.41 -4.89
C PRO A 412 -0.64 -23.33 -6.10
N LYS A 413 0.52 -23.34 -6.78
CA LYS A 413 0.73 -24.12 -8.01
C LYS A 413 1.02 -25.59 -7.75
N ASP A 414 1.70 -25.91 -6.63
CA ASP A 414 2.18 -27.25 -6.35
C ASP A 414 1.16 -27.97 -5.45
N ALA A 415 0.23 -28.66 -6.07
CA ALA A 415 -0.71 -29.55 -5.39
C ALA A 415 -0.36 -30.98 -5.82
N LEU A 416 0.22 -31.78 -4.92
CA LEU A 416 0.52 -33.18 -5.12
C LEU A 416 -0.34 -34.01 -4.17
N TRP A 417 -1.22 -34.82 -4.73
CA TRP A 417 -1.92 -35.86 -4.00
C TRP A 417 -1.00 -37.09 -3.86
N ILE A 418 -1.01 -37.73 -2.69
CA ILE A 418 -0.43 -39.04 -2.47
C ILE A 418 -1.41 -39.92 -1.70
N PRO A 419 -1.40 -41.24 -1.91
CA PRO A 419 -2.22 -42.16 -1.15
C PRO A 419 -1.81 -42.19 0.31
N ARG A 420 -2.67 -42.75 1.17
CA ARG A 420 -2.36 -43.01 2.58
C ARG A 420 -1.30 -44.09 2.68
N LEU A 421 -0.32 -43.87 3.54
CA LEU A 421 0.79 -44.80 3.79
C LEU A 421 0.76 -45.31 5.23
N HIS A 422 1.33 -46.49 5.42
CA HIS A 422 1.45 -47.12 6.73
C HIS A 422 2.91 -47.12 7.21
N ILE A 423 3.13 -47.04 8.52
CA ILE A 423 4.47 -47.14 9.11
C ILE A 423 5.02 -48.53 8.81
N GLY A 424 6.29 -48.59 8.42
CA GLY A 424 6.95 -49.85 8.02
C GLY A 424 6.76 -50.21 6.54
N GLU A 425 5.90 -49.52 5.80
CA GLU A 425 5.68 -49.76 4.38
C GLU A 425 6.95 -49.49 3.58
N LEU A 426 7.28 -50.37 2.63
CA LEU A 426 8.47 -50.25 1.78
C LEU A 426 8.14 -49.60 0.46
N LEU A 427 8.75 -48.45 0.19
CA LEU A 427 8.56 -47.68 -1.04
C LEU A 427 9.78 -47.86 -1.95
N PRO A 428 9.59 -48.25 -3.25
CA PRO A 428 10.68 -48.42 -4.19
C PRO A 428 11.43 -47.09 -4.44
N ILE A 429 12.75 -47.16 -4.42
CA ILE A 429 13.65 -46.06 -4.74
C ILE A 429 13.88 -46.05 -6.27
N VAL A 430 13.45 -44.96 -6.92
CA VAL A 430 13.61 -44.80 -8.37
C VAL A 430 14.93 -44.12 -8.70
N LYS A 431 15.34 -43.12 -7.89
CA LYS A 431 16.54 -42.33 -8.16
C LYS A 431 17.08 -41.74 -6.86
N VAL A 432 18.42 -41.70 -6.77
CA VAL A 432 19.14 -41.04 -5.66
C VAL A 432 20.07 -39.99 -6.24
N ASP A 433 19.99 -38.76 -5.78
CA ASP A 433 20.82 -37.63 -6.17
C ASP A 433 21.51 -36.99 -4.95
N LEU A 434 22.78 -36.63 -5.07
CA LEU A 434 23.48 -35.77 -4.12
C LEU A 434 23.69 -34.38 -4.74
N ARG A 435 23.25 -33.35 -4.09
CA ARG A 435 23.43 -31.97 -4.56
C ARG A 435 24.09 -31.09 -3.51
N GLY A 436 25.23 -30.49 -3.92
CA GLY A 436 25.81 -29.37 -3.17
C GLY A 436 25.03 -28.09 -3.41
N ARG A 437 24.72 -27.37 -2.33
CA ARG A 437 24.01 -26.11 -2.34
C ARG A 437 24.74 -25.08 -1.48
N LYS A 438 24.38 -23.81 -1.66
CA LYS A 438 24.75 -22.72 -0.76
C LYS A 438 23.48 -22.04 -0.25
N THR A 439 23.51 -21.61 1.00
CA THR A 439 22.48 -20.70 1.49
C THR A 439 22.44 -19.45 0.64
N LYS A 440 21.28 -18.82 0.52
CA LYS A 440 21.08 -17.60 -0.29
C LYS A 440 20.71 -16.45 0.63
N PRO A 441 21.16 -15.22 0.30
CA PRO A 441 20.68 -14.03 1.02
C PRO A 441 19.17 -13.87 0.82
N PRO A 442 18.53 -13.05 1.67
CA PRO A 442 17.13 -12.68 1.44
C PRO A 442 16.98 -12.01 0.05
N PRO A 443 15.84 -12.17 -0.63
CA PRO A 443 15.59 -11.49 -1.89
C PRO A 443 15.48 -9.98 -1.67
N ARG A 444 15.79 -9.18 -2.70
CA ARG A 444 15.56 -7.74 -2.69
C ARG A 444 14.07 -7.43 -2.55
N LEU A 445 13.76 -6.27 -1.95
CA LEU A 445 12.38 -5.84 -1.78
C LEU A 445 11.70 -5.61 -3.13
N THR A 446 10.51 -6.15 -3.26
CA THR A 446 9.55 -5.82 -4.32
C THR A 446 8.67 -4.64 -3.89
N GLU A 447 7.92 -4.06 -4.82
CA GLU A 447 6.91 -3.03 -4.55
C GLU A 447 5.95 -3.47 -3.42
N SER A 448 5.37 -4.66 -3.57
CA SER A 448 4.45 -5.24 -2.60
C SER A 448 5.07 -5.40 -1.20
N GLU A 449 6.33 -5.84 -1.13
CA GLU A 449 7.02 -6.00 0.17
C GLU A 449 7.35 -4.66 0.81
N LEU A 450 7.74 -3.65 0.01
CA LEU A 450 8.00 -2.31 0.52
C LEU A 450 6.72 -1.67 1.06
N LEU A 451 5.61 -1.74 0.32
CA LEU A 451 4.30 -1.27 0.78
C LEU A 451 3.86 -1.95 2.08
N ARG A 452 4.05 -3.27 2.18
CA ARG A 452 3.73 -4.03 3.39
C ARG A 452 4.57 -3.58 4.60
N LEU A 453 5.84 -3.20 4.37
CA LEU A 453 6.68 -2.63 5.43
C LEU A 453 6.20 -1.25 5.85
N LEU A 454 5.81 -0.39 4.89
CA LEU A 454 5.24 0.92 5.17
C LEU A 454 3.94 0.81 6.00
N GLU A 455 3.02 -0.07 5.58
CA GLU A 455 1.78 -0.35 6.33
C GLU A 455 2.09 -0.87 7.74
N LYS A 456 2.94 -1.90 7.85
CA LYS A 456 3.31 -2.51 9.13
C LYS A 456 3.88 -1.51 10.13
N HIS A 457 4.61 -0.52 9.65
CA HIS A 457 5.26 0.50 10.49
C HIS A 457 4.48 1.82 10.53
N SER A 458 3.26 1.86 9.98
CA SER A 458 2.39 3.04 9.97
C SER A 458 3.07 4.27 9.34
N ILE A 459 3.76 4.08 8.22
CA ILE A 459 4.39 5.16 7.45
C ILE A 459 3.47 5.60 6.33
N GLY A 460 3.03 6.85 6.40
CA GLY A 460 2.02 7.41 5.49
C GLY A 460 0.63 6.80 5.72
N THR A 461 -0.34 7.36 5.02
CA THR A 461 -1.74 6.92 5.04
C THR A 461 -2.10 6.21 3.73
N ASP A 462 -3.31 5.68 3.63
CA ASP A 462 -3.93 5.21 2.37
C ASP A 462 -3.86 6.27 1.26
N ALA A 463 -3.94 7.56 1.62
CA ALA A 463 -3.82 8.66 0.67
C ALA A 463 -2.42 8.84 0.07
N THR A 464 -1.35 8.50 0.78
CA THR A 464 0.02 8.89 0.42
C THR A 464 0.99 7.73 0.24
N ARG A 465 0.70 6.57 0.83
CA ARG A 465 1.63 5.42 0.86
C ARG A 465 2.01 4.91 -0.53
N ALA A 466 1.09 5.02 -1.50
CA ALA A 466 1.33 4.61 -2.88
C ALA A 466 2.51 5.32 -3.55
N ASP A 467 2.82 6.55 -3.15
CA ASP A 467 3.77 7.41 -3.83
C ASP A 467 5.21 7.26 -3.33
N TYR A 468 5.42 6.87 -2.06
CA TYR A 468 6.76 6.84 -1.46
C TYR A 468 7.75 5.91 -2.17
N PRO A 469 7.39 4.71 -2.67
CA PRO A 469 8.30 3.90 -3.47
C PRO A 469 8.76 4.60 -4.75
N GLN A 470 7.90 5.39 -5.38
CA GLN A 470 8.24 6.15 -6.58
C GLN A 470 9.09 7.38 -6.24
N ILE A 471 8.79 8.08 -5.14
CA ILE A 471 9.53 9.26 -4.69
C ILE A 471 11.01 8.94 -4.46
N ILE A 472 11.36 7.84 -3.80
CA ILE A 472 12.77 7.49 -3.56
C ILE A 472 13.52 7.17 -4.85
N ILE A 473 12.84 6.74 -5.92
CA ILE A 473 13.40 6.53 -7.25
C ILE A 473 13.64 7.89 -7.93
N GLU A 474 12.64 8.75 -7.98
CA GLU A 474 12.69 10.08 -8.62
C GLU A 474 13.75 11.00 -8.01
N ARG A 475 14.00 10.84 -6.71
CA ARG A 475 15.09 11.54 -6.01
C ARG A 475 16.47 10.90 -6.21
N GLY A 476 16.55 9.81 -6.95
CA GLY A 476 17.81 9.12 -7.23
C GLY A 476 18.40 8.37 -6.03
N TYR A 477 17.62 8.12 -4.97
CA TYR A 477 18.07 7.41 -3.76
C TYR A 477 17.96 5.91 -3.88
N ALA A 478 17.09 5.41 -4.73
CA ALA A 478 16.95 4.02 -5.07
C ALA A 478 16.72 3.84 -6.57
N GLU A 479 17.00 2.64 -7.07
CA GLU A 479 16.74 2.24 -8.44
C GLU A 479 15.82 1.04 -8.46
N LYS A 480 14.99 0.94 -9.49
CA LYS A 480 14.17 -0.25 -9.72
C LYS A 480 14.75 -1.08 -10.85
N LYS A 481 15.25 -2.29 -10.55
CA LYS A 481 15.72 -3.23 -11.54
C LYS A 481 14.78 -4.43 -11.63
N GLY A 482 14.05 -4.52 -12.75
CA GLY A 482 12.93 -5.44 -12.88
C GLY A 482 11.83 -5.10 -11.86
N ARG A 483 11.52 -6.04 -10.96
CA ARG A 483 10.47 -5.87 -9.95
C ARG A 483 11.02 -5.50 -8.56
N THR A 484 12.32 -5.27 -8.41
CA THR A 484 12.96 -5.09 -7.10
C THR A 484 13.69 -3.77 -7.00
N PHE A 485 13.74 -3.24 -5.76
CA PHE A 485 14.49 -2.04 -5.42
C PHE A 485 15.95 -2.35 -5.13
N ARG A 486 16.82 -1.40 -5.49
CA ARG A 486 18.24 -1.37 -5.15
C ARG A 486 18.57 0.01 -4.59
N LEU A 487 19.39 0.03 -3.58
CA LEU A 487 19.91 1.28 -3.04
C LEU A 487 20.91 1.91 -4.02
N SER A 488 20.82 3.21 -4.27
CA SER A 488 21.82 3.96 -5.02
C SER A 488 22.99 4.38 -4.11
N THR A 489 24.11 4.77 -4.72
CA THR A 489 25.24 5.33 -3.96
C THR A 489 24.86 6.60 -3.21
N LEU A 490 24.05 7.47 -3.83
CA LEU A 490 23.56 8.70 -3.18
C LEU A 490 22.65 8.37 -1.99
N GLY A 491 21.71 7.44 -2.17
CA GLY A 491 20.80 6.99 -1.10
C GLY A 491 21.56 6.37 0.07
N GLU A 492 22.61 5.58 -0.20
CA GLU A 492 23.45 5.00 0.84
C GLU A 492 24.22 6.07 1.63
N LYS A 493 24.84 7.01 0.95
CA LYS A 493 25.55 8.13 1.58
C LYS A 493 24.60 8.96 2.45
N LEU A 494 23.39 9.29 1.94
CA LEU A 494 22.40 10.05 2.69
C LEU A 494 21.95 9.33 3.97
N ILE A 495 21.61 8.04 3.87
CA ILE A 495 21.20 7.26 5.05
C ILE A 495 22.35 7.15 6.06
N ASN A 496 23.58 6.89 5.62
CA ASN A 496 24.73 6.78 6.50
C ASN A 496 25.02 8.11 7.20
N LEU A 497 24.96 9.24 6.48
CA LEU A 497 25.10 10.57 7.05
C LEU A 497 24.08 10.83 8.16
N LEU A 498 22.81 10.68 7.86
CA LEU A 498 21.72 10.95 8.81
C LEU A 498 21.76 9.99 10.01
N LYS A 499 22.00 8.70 9.77
CA LYS A 499 22.11 7.66 10.79
C LYS A 499 23.30 7.89 11.73
N SER A 500 24.46 8.38 11.23
CA SER A 500 25.64 8.66 12.06
C SER A 500 25.39 9.78 13.06
N VAL A 501 24.49 10.71 12.72
CA VAL A 501 24.07 11.79 13.63
C VAL A 501 23.02 11.28 14.63
N ASP A 502 21.94 10.72 14.13
CA ASP A 502 20.87 10.13 14.93
C ASP A 502 20.03 9.17 14.10
N HIS A 503 19.87 7.92 14.54
CA HIS A 503 19.12 6.90 13.82
C HIS A 503 17.63 7.25 13.66
N ARG A 504 17.06 8.08 14.54
CA ARG A 504 15.67 8.56 14.48
C ARG A 504 15.36 9.33 13.20
N LEU A 505 16.36 9.89 12.54
CA LEU A 505 16.21 10.61 11.27
C LEU A 505 15.84 9.71 10.08
N VAL A 506 16.10 8.40 10.19
CA VAL A 506 15.94 7.45 9.11
C VAL A 506 15.00 6.29 9.46
N THR A 507 14.84 5.96 10.74
CA THR A 507 13.96 4.87 11.18
C THR A 507 12.48 5.29 11.19
N PRO A 508 11.54 4.33 11.13
CA PRO A 508 10.12 4.64 11.07
C PRO A 508 9.52 5.21 12.37
N ASP A 509 10.21 5.11 13.50
CA ASP A 509 9.60 5.34 14.83
C ASP A 509 9.15 6.78 15.03
N THR A 510 9.98 7.76 14.64
CA THR A 510 9.66 9.18 14.77
C THR A 510 8.47 9.58 13.91
N ARG A 511 8.43 9.10 12.66
CA ARG A 511 7.29 9.39 11.79
C ARG A 511 6.01 8.69 12.29
N ARG A 512 6.10 7.48 12.77
CA ARG A 512 4.95 6.77 13.38
C ARG A 512 4.34 7.59 14.52
N TYR A 513 5.17 8.22 15.34
CA TYR A 513 4.69 9.10 16.40
C TYR A 513 3.92 10.30 15.84
N VAL A 514 4.41 10.93 14.78
CA VAL A 514 3.69 12.03 14.11
C VAL A 514 2.35 11.56 13.52
N GLU A 515 2.29 10.37 12.92
CA GLU A 515 1.02 9.79 12.46
C GLU A 515 0.04 9.57 13.62
N GLN A 516 0.54 9.20 14.80
CA GLN A 516 -0.27 9.08 16.01
C GLN A 516 -0.82 10.42 16.48
N LEU A 517 -0.02 11.50 16.42
CA LEU A 517 -0.49 12.86 16.71
C LEU A 517 -1.58 13.29 15.74
N MET A 518 -1.41 13.02 14.45
CA MET A 518 -2.44 13.29 13.43
C MET A 518 -3.75 12.53 13.71
N ALA A 519 -3.66 11.27 14.10
CA ALA A 519 -4.83 10.47 14.50
C ALA A 519 -5.49 11.03 15.78
N ASN A 520 -4.72 11.52 16.74
CA ASN A 520 -5.25 12.14 17.95
C ASN A 520 -5.98 13.47 17.66
N VAL A 521 -5.50 14.26 16.67
CA VAL A 521 -6.21 15.46 16.19
C VAL A 521 -7.55 15.07 15.55
N GLU A 522 -7.57 14.03 14.72
CA GLU A 522 -8.79 13.52 14.11
C GLU A 522 -9.82 13.07 15.15
N MET A 523 -9.35 12.42 16.22
CA MET A 523 -10.20 11.98 17.34
C MET A 523 -10.59 13.12 18.33
N GLY A 524 -10.10 14.34 18.11
CA GLY A 524 -10.33 15.47 19.01
C GLY A 524 -9.64 15.36 20.37
N LYS A 525 -8.62 14.51 20.51
CA LYS A 525 -7.87 14.31 21.76
C LYS A 525 -6.80 15.38 22.02
N ILE A 526 -6.32 16.01 20.96
CA ILE A 526 -5.36 17.11 20.99
C ILE A 526 -5.74 18.12 19.90
N ASN A 527 -5.53 19.41 20.14
CA ASN A 527 -5.71 20.39 19.07
C ASN A 527 -4.55 20.36 18.05
N MET A 528 -4.79 20.90 16.86
CA MET A 528 -3.83 20.86 15.76
C MET A 528 -2.53 21.60 16.08
N ASP A 529 -2.60 22.75 16.74
CA ASP A 529 -1.41 23.59 16.96
C ASP A 529 -0.49 22.99 18.05
N ASP A 530 -1.07 22.38 19.10
CA ASP A 530 -0.30 21.63 20.10
C ASP A 530 0.35 20.39 19.48
N ALA A 531 -0.38 19.63 18.65
CA ALA A 531 0.15 18.48 17.94
C ALA A 531 1.31 18.87 16.98
N LEU A 532 1.15 20.00 16.27
CA LEU A 532 2.18 20.54 15.39
C LEU A 532 3.44 20.92 16.20
N LYS A 533 3.24 21.64 17.29
CA LYS A 533 4.34 22.06 18.17
C LYS A 533 5.12 20.85 18.67
N GLU A 534 4.43 19.86 19.22
CA GLU A 534 5.04 18.63 19.75
C GLU A 534 5.82 17.87 18.66
N ALA A 535 5.25 17.72 17.46
CA ALA A 535 5.93 17.10 16.33
C ALA A 535 7.18 17.90 15.91
N LEU A 536 7.09 19.23 15.84
CA LEU A 536 8.20 20.07 15.41
C LEU A 536 9.34 20.11 16.45
N GLU A 537 9.07 20.07 17.74
CA GLU A 537 10.10 20.05 18.80
C GLU A 537 11.08 18.87 18.62
N ILE A 538 10.56 17.69 18.29
CA ILE A 538 11.38 16.51 18.03
C ILE A 538 12.27 16.73 16.80
N TYR A 539 11.71 17.21 15.70
CA TYR A 539 12.47 17.40 14.47
C TYR A 539 13.39 18.60 14.51
N GLU A 540 13.08 19.63 15.30
CA GLU A 540 13.98 20.76 15.54
C GLU A 540 15.22 20.33 16.33
N GLU A 541 15.06 19.47 17.37
CA GLU A 541 16.18 18.89 18.10
C GLU A 541 17.11 18.09 17.15
N LEU A 542 16.52 17.20 16.37
CA LEU A 542 17.25 16.38 15.38
C LEU A 542 17.95 17.26 14.34
N TYR A 543 17.30 18.33 13.87
CA TYR A 543 17.87 19.29 12.92
C TYR A 543 19.15 19.93 13.48
N ARG A 544 19.12 20.40 14.74
CA ARG A 544 20.30 21.02 15.39
C ARG A 544 21.48 20.05 15.42
N ARG A 545 21.25 18.77 15.71
CA ARG A 545 22.29 17.73 15.69
C ARG A 545 22.90 17.58 14.29
N VAL A 546 22.06 17.49 13.25
CA VAL A 546 22.52 17.39 11.85
C VAL A 546 23.33 18.65 11.48
N SER A 547 22.81 19.84 11.74
CA SER A 547 23.48 21.11 11.43
C SER A 547 24.85 21.23 12.11
N THR A 548 24.95 20.85 13.40
CA THR A 548 26.21 20.87 14.15
C THR A 548 27.21 19.86 13.56
N SER A 549 26.78 18.66 13.22
CA SER A 549 27.63 17.62 12.62
C SER A 549 28.20 18.05 11.26
N LEU A 550 27.35 18.63 10.40
CA LEU A 550 27.74 19.13 9.09
C LEU A 550 28.73 20.30 9.17
N LYS A 551 28.54 21.24 10.11
CA LYS A 551 29.45 22.36 10.34
C LYS A 551 30.81 21.92 10.91
N ALA A 552 30.82 20.84 11.70
CA ALA A 552 32.05 20.29 12.27
C ALA A 552 32.87 19.44 11.29
N GLY A 553 32.42 19.23 10.06
CA GLY A 553 33.07 18.36 9.07
C GLY A 553 33.22 16.90 9.53
N LYS A 554 32.39 16.46 10.49
CA LYS A 554 32.45 15.12 11.10
C LYS A 554 31.72 14.04 10.30
N VAL A 555 31.18 14.41 9.14
CA VAL A 555 30.38 13.50 8.28
C VAL A 555 30.85 13.59 6.84
#